data_a98ac2f899f3806b943954f81f8eae05
#
_entry.id   a98ac2f899f3806b943954f81f8eae05
#
_cell.length_a   1.000
_cell.length_b   1.000
_cell.length_c   1.000
_cell.angle_alpha   90.00
_cell.angle_beta   90.00
_cell.angle_gamma   90.00
#
_symmetry.space_group_name_H-M   'P 1'
#
loop_
_entity.id
_entity.type
_entity.pdbx_description
1 polymer ?
#
loop_
_entity_poly.entity_id
_entity_poly.type
_entity_poly.pdbx_seq_one_letter_code
_entity_poly.pdbx_strand_id
1 'polypeptide(L)' 'MNDLLDKAWRVINSCQTPRQARGAMIYLDLLEDRYPDLDVSHLRRELRVLFEI' A
#
# COMPACT_ATOMS: atom_id res chain seq x y z
N MET A 1 14.26 -6.10 -9.80
CA MET A 1 13.64 -5.40 -8.69
C MET A 1 12.49 -4.55 -9.18
N ASN A 2 11.43 -4.49 -8.41
CA ASN A 2 10.26 -3.71 -8.81
C ASN A 2 10.23 -2.40 -8.03
N ASP A 3 10.58 -1.31 -8.71
CA ASP A 3 10.64 0.02 -8.10
C ASP A 3 9.27 0.48 -7.58
N LEU A 4 8.20 0.02 -8.24
CA LEU A 4 6.84 0.37 -7.82
C LEU A 4 6.51 -0.25 -6.46
N LEU A 5 6.91 -1.50 -6.24
CA LEU A 5 6.70 -2.16 -4.96
C LEU A 5 7.55 -1.52 -3.87
N ASP A 6 8.79 -1.20 -4.16
CA ASP A 6 9.67 -0.52 -3.20
C ASP A 6 9.08 0.81 -2.78
N LYS A 7 8.56 1.57 -3.73
CA LYS A 7 7.93 2.85 -3.45
C LYS A 7 6.68 2.67 -2.60
N ALA A 8 5.86 1.66 -2.92
CA ALA A 8 4.66 1.36 -2.15
C ALA A 8 5.00 0.97 -0.71
N TRP A 9 6.04 0.16 -0.52
CA TRP A 9 6.50 -0.20 0.83
C TRP A 9 6.92 1.03 1.62
N ARG A 10 7.60 1.97 0.98
CA ARG A 10 7.99 3.22 1.64
C ARG A 10 6.78 4.02 2.07
N VAL A 11 5.77 4.08 1.23
CA VAL A 11 4.52 4.77 1.57
C VAL A 11 3.87 4.13 2.80
N ILE A 12 3.79 2.81 2.83
CA ILE A 12 3.20 2.08 3.94
C ILE A 12 4.02 2.28 5.22
N ASN A 13 5.33 2.18 5.14
CA ASN A 13 6.19 2.34 6.31
C ASN A 13 6.20 3.75 6.87
N SER A 14 5.84 4.74 6.06
CA SER A 14 5.77 6.12 6.52
C SER A 14 4.45 6.46 7.18
N CYS A 15 3.45 5.58 7.09
CA CYS A 15 2.16 5.81 7.72
C CYS A 15 2.28 5.71 9.23
N GLN A 16 1.76 6.71 9.94
CA GLN A 16 1.79 6.76 11.41
C GLN A 16 0.40 6.81 12.02
N THR A 17 -0.62 7.09 11.20
CA THR A 17 -2.00 7.20 11.67
C THR A 17 -2.93 6.41 10.75
N PRO A 18 -4.11 5.98 11.26
CA PRO A 18 -5.10 5.31 10.41
C PRO A 18 -5.53 6.16 9.21
N ARG A 19 -5.54 7.47 9.38
CA ARG A 19 -5.89 8.39 8.30
C ARG A 19 -4.87 8.31 7.16
N GLN A 20 -3.59 8.26 7.50
CA GLN A 20 -2.53 8.10 6.51
C GLN A 20 -2.62 6.73 5.85
N ALA A 21 -2.98 5.71 6.63
CA ALA A 21 -3.14 4.37 6.10
C ALA A 21 -4.25 4.29 5.04
N ARG A 22 -5.33 5.05 5.23
CA ARG A 22 -6.39 5.13 4.22
C ARG A 22 -5.89 5.71 2.91
N GLY A 23 -5.05 6.76 3.00
CA GLY A 23 -4.41 7.32 1.83
C GLY A 23 -3.53 6.31 1.11
N ALA A 24 -2.79 5.51 1.88
CA ALA A 24 -1.98 4.45 1.33
C ALA A 24 -2.83 3.39 0.62
N MET A 25 -3.99 3.04 1.19
CA MET A 25 -4.92 2.10 0.54
C MET A 25 -5.39 2.61 -0.82
N ILE A 26 -5.72 3.88 -0.89
CA ILE A 26 -6.12 4.51 -2.16
C ILE A 26 -4.96 4.43 -3.16
N TYR A 27 -3.75 4.68 -2.68
CA TYR A 27 -2.56 4.57 -3.52
C TYR A 27 -2.41 3.16 -4.10
N LEU A 28 -2.63 2.14 -3.26
CA LEU A 28 -2.56 0.76 -3.72
C LEU A 28 -3.67 0.44 -4.74
N ASP A 29 -4.86 0.98 -4.53
CA ASP A 29 -5.96 0.81 -5.50
C ASP A 29 -5.59 1.38 -6.86
N LEU A 30 -4.96 2.55 -6.88
CA LEU A 30 -4.52 3.17 -8.12
C LEU A 30 -3.43 2.36 -8.79
N LEU A 31 -2.52 1.78 -8.01
CA LEU A 31 -1.49 0.90 -8.56
C LEU A 31 -2.10 -0.33 -9.22
N GLU A 32 -3.07 -0.96 -8.56
CA GLU A 32 -3.76 -2.12 -9.13
C GLU A 32 -4.48 -1.77 -10.43
N ASP A 33 -5.08 -0.60 -10.47
CA ASP A 33 -5.81 -0.15 -11.66
C ASP A 33 -4.85 0.05 -12.85
N ARG A 34 -3.71 0.64 -12.60
CA ARG A 34 -2.71 0.91 -13.64
C ARG A 34 -1.89 -0.32 -14.01
N TYR A 35 -1.61 -1.16 -13.04
CA TYR A 35 -0.74 -2.32 -13.20
C TYR A 35 -1.44 -3.55 -12.65
N PRO A 36 -2.43 -4.09 -13.38
CA PRO A 36 -3.22 -5.22 -12.87
C PRO A 36 -2.40 -6.48 -12.61
N ASP A 37 -1.23 -6.59 -13.22
CA ASP A 37 -0.33 -7.72 -12.98
C ASP A 37 0.50 -7.56 -11.70
N LEU A 38 0.49 -6.37 -11.11
CA LEU A 38 1.26 -6.10 -9.90
C LEU A 38 0.49 -6.59 -8.68
N ASP A 39 1.12 -7.45 -7.88
CA ASP A 39 0.51 -7.99 -6.68
C ASP A 39 0.76 -7.07 -5.49
N VAL A 40 -0.28 -6.38 -5.05
CA VAL A 40 -0.20 -5.49 -3.88
C VAL A 40 -0.94 -6.05 -2.68
N SER A 41 -1.38 -7.31 -2.75
CA SER A 41 -2.15 -7.91 -1.66
C SER A 41 -1.37 -7.97 -0.35
N HIS A 42 -0.07 -8.24 -0.41
CA HIS A 42 0.79 -8.22 0.79
C HIS A 42 0.81 -6.85 1.44
N LEU A 43 0.85 -5.82 0.63
CA LEU A 43 0.90 -4.44 1.11
C LEU A 43 -0.42 -4.06 1.80
N ARG A 44 -1.55 -4.47 1.21
CA ARG A 44 -2.85 -4.24 1.82
C ARG A 44 -2.98 -4.95 3.16
N ARG A 45 -2.52 -6.19 3.21
CA ARG A 45 -2.55 -6.98 4.43
C ARG A 45 -1.72 -6.32 5.53
N GLU A 46 -0.54 -5.85 5.17
CA GLU A 46 0.34 -5.16 6.12
C GLU A 46 -0.33 -3.93 6.72
N LEU A 47 -0.98 -3.14 5.88
CA LEU A 47 -1.73 -1.97 6.36
C LEU A 47 -2.83 -2.36 7.34
N ARG A 48 -3.57 -3.42 7.03
CA ARG A 48 -4.62 -3.90 7.91
C ARG A 48 -4.07 -4.33 9.27
N VAL A 49 -2.97 -5.06 9.25
CA VAL A 49 -2.34 -5.54 10.49
C VAL A 49 -1.86 -4.38 11.33
N LEU A 50 -1.20 -3.41 10.71
CA LEU A 50 -0.63 -2.27 11.43
C LEU A 50 -1.68 -1.33 12.01
N PHE A 51 -2.78 -1.13 11.31
CA PHE A 51 -3.78 -0.11 11.68
C PHE A 51 -5.16 -0.68 11.96
N GLU A 52 -5.36 -1.98 11.84
CA GLU A 52 -6.63 -2.66 12.13
C GLU A 52 -7.82 -2.08 11.35
N ILE A 53 -7.59 -1.77 10.10
CA ILE A 53 -8.64 -1.20 9.24
C ILE A 53 -9.20 -2.22 8.26
#